data_bbb3fadc856eb00c763ccfcb2d5c39cb
#
_entry.id   bbb3fadc856eb00c763ccfcb2d5c39cb
#
_cell.length_a   1.000
_cell.length_b   1.000
_cell.length_c   1.000
_cell.angle_alpha   90.00
_cell.angle_beta   90.00
_cell.angle_gamma   90.00
#
_symmetry.space_group_name_H-M   'P 1'
#
loop_
_entity.id
_entity.type
_entity.pdbx_description
1 polymer ?
#
loop_
_entity_poly.entity_id
_entity_poly.type
_entity_poly.pdbx_seq_one_letter_code
_entity_poly.pdbx_strand_id
1 'polypeptide(L)'
;MRVASLPVVLLLSLSSCTFVKMAPGAAQVQVVALDKDMTACEKAGEIEVSVKGRLGPYSRDEMSVRDELETLARNEAPALQADVIQPKSEPADGEQRFVAYRCGAARAQAPAKASDSAETVPLKD
;
A
#
# COMPACT_ATOMS: atom_id res chain seq x y z
N MET A 1 -5.61 16.44 -61.75
CA MET A 1 -5.27 16.90 -60.40
C MET A 1 -5.86 15.93 -59.40
N ARG A 2 -5.01 15.24 -58.68
CA ARG A 2 -5.45 14.30 -57.65
C ARG A 2 -5.32 14.97 -56.32
N VAL A 3 -6.43 15.19 -55.70
CA VAL A 3 -6.47 15.73 -54.34
C VAL A 3 -6.26 14.57 -53.42
N ALA A 4 -5.10 14.54 -52.77
CA ALA A 4 -4.81 13.54 -51.76
C ALA A 4 -5.49 13.96 -50.47
N SER A 5 -6.53 13.22 -50.10
CA SER A 5 -7.17 13.42 -48.82
C SER A 5 -6.30 12.79 -47.76
N LEU A 6 -5.71 13.59 -46.91
CA LEU A 6 -5.03 13.13 -45.73
C LEU A 6 -6.07 12.85 -44.63
N PRO A 7 -6.07 11.65 -44.08
CA PRO A 7 -6.93 11.38 -42.95
C PRO A 7 -6.36 12.12 -41.73
N VAL A 8 -7.16 12.97 -41.18
CA VAL A 8 -6.87 13.62 -39.88
C VAL A 8 -7.09 12.55 -38.83
N VAL A 9 -6.01 12.03 -38.32
CA VAL A 9 -6.06 11.11 -37.17
C VAL A 9 -6.29 11.96 -35.93
N LEU A 10 -7.53 11.93 -35.47
CA LEU A 10 -7.90 12.58 -34.23
C LEU A 10 -7.34 11.73 -33.09
N LEU A 11 -6.25 12.17 -32.50
CA LEU A 11 -5.69 11.56 -31.31
C LEU A 11 -6.58 11.92 -30.12
N LEU A 12 -7.41 10.98 -29.73
CA LEU A 12 -8.12 11.10 -28.47
C LEU A 12 -7.11 10.88 -27.36
N SER A 13 -6.69 11.95 -26.75
CA SER A 13 -5.93 11.87 -25.53
C SER A 13 -6.88 11.42 -24.42
N LEU A 14 -6.75 10.15 -24.07
CA LEU A 14 -7.40 9.60 -22.88
C LEU A 14 -6.75 10.25 -21.67
N SER A 15 -7.40 11.24 -21.12
CA SER A 15 -7.00 11.75 -19.83
C SER A 15 -7.27 10.65 -18.83
N SER A 16 -6.22 9.93 -18.48
CA SER A 16 -6.33 8.94 -17.43
C SER A 16 -6.52 9.66 -16.12
N CYS A 17 -7.65 9.44 -15.49
CA CYS A 17 -7.81 9.79 -14.10
C CYS A 17 -6.72 9.07 -13.33
N THR A 18 -5.89 9.82 -12.63
CA THR A 18 -4.79 9.24 -11.88
C THR A 18 -5.34 8.66 -10.60
N PHE A 19 -5.70 7.40 -10.64
CA PHE A 19 -5.93 6.65 -9.42
C PHE A 19 -4.59 6.06 -8.99
N VAL A 20 -4.39 5.92 -7.70
CA VAL A 20 -3.20 5.25 -7.17
C VAL A 20 -3.26 3.79 -7.61
N LYS A 21 -2.23 3.34 -8.28
CA LYS A 21 -2.18 1.96 -8.76
C LYS A 21 -1.60 1.05 -7.70
N MET A 22 -2.15 -0.16 -7.62
CA MET A 22 -1.61 -1.20 -6.76
C MET A 22 -0.30 -1.72 -7.34
N ALA A 23 0.79 -1.63 -6.58
CA ALA A 23 2.08 -2.13 -7.01
C ALA A 23 2.13 -3.67 -6.97
N PRO A 24 3.06 -4.31 -7.69
CA PRO A 24 3.22 -5.75 -7.60
C PRO A 24 3.46 -6.20 -6.16
N GLY A 25 2.77 -7.25 -5.75
CA GLY A 25 2.85 -7.76 -4.39
C GLY A 25 1.95 -7.04 -3.39
N ALA A 26 1.53 -5.83 -3.68
CA ALA A 26 0.69 -5.06 -2.77
C ALA A 26 -0.71 -5.66 -2.61
N ALA A 27 -1.23 -6.28 -3.64
CA ALA A 27 -2.56 -6.88 -3.59
C ALA A 27 -2.64 -8.02 -2.57
N GLN A 28 -1.52 -8.61 -2.22
CA GLN A 28 -1.47 -9.72 -1.26
C GLN A 28 -1.35 -9.22 0.18
N VAL A 29 -1.12 -7.94 0.37
CA VAL A 29 -1.02 -7.36 1.70
C VAL A 29 -2.43 -7.20 2.27
N GLN A 30 -2.66 -7.72 3.46
CA GLN A 30 -3.95 -7.62 4.12
C GLN A 30 -4.03 -6.37 4.98
N VAL A 31 -5.18 -5.74 5.02
CA VAL A 31 -5.44 -4.64 5.93
C VAL A 31 -6.33 -5.18 7.05
N VAL A 32 -5.91 -5.01 8.28
CA VAL A 32 -6.67 -5.48 9.44
C VAL A 32 -7.24 -4.29 10.21
N ALA A 33 -8.20 -4.57 11.06
CA ALA A 33 -8.86 -3.53 11.84
C ALA A 33 -7.90 -2.87 12.83
N LEU A 34 -8.15 -1.61 13.11
CA LEU A 34 -7.33 -0.79 13.98
C LEU A 34 -7.19 -1.39 15.38
N ASP A 35 -8.21 -2.10 15.86
CA ASP A 35 -8.23 -2.68 17.18
C ASP A 35 -7.83 -4.16 17.22
N LYS A 36 -7.40 -4.72 16.09
CA LYS A 36 -7.02 -6.12 16.07
C LYS A 36 -5.74 -6.36 16.87
N ASP A 37 -5.73 -7.44 17.65
CA ASP A 37 -4.54 -7.85 18.38
C ASP A 37 -3.52 -8.43 17.40
N MET A 38 -2.34 -7.86 17.36
CA MET A 38 -1.28 -8.25 16.44
C MET A 38 -0.08 -8.87 17.14
N THR A 39 -0.25 -9.33 18.38
CA THR A 39 0.86 -9.88 19.16
C THR A 39 1.44 -11.15 18.55
N ALA A 40 0.66 -11.89 17.76
CA ALA A 40 1.15 -13.09 17.09
C ALA A 40 2.03 -12.79 15.87
N CYS A 41 2.12 -11.54 15.45
CA CYS A 41 2.90 -11.13 14.29
C CYS A 41 4.09 -10.30 14.71
N GLU A 42 5.10 -10.25 13.84
CA GLU A 42 6.28 -9.43 14.10
C GLU A 42 6.11 -8.06 13.48
N LYS A 43 6.38 -7.01 14.22
CA LYS A 43 6.34 -5.66 13.69
C LYS A 43 7.50 -5.45 12.71
N ALA A 44 7.17 -5.07 11.49
CA ALA A 44 8.16 -4.83 10.44
C ALA A 44 8.55 -3.35 10.34
N GLY A 45 7.67 -2.45 10.73
CA GLY A 45 7.93 -1.02 10.66
C GLY A 45 6.65 -0.21 10.66
N GLU A 46 6.78 1.07 10.41
CA GLU A 46 5.65 1.98 10.30
C GLU A 46 5.64 2.63 8.93
N ILE A 47 4.45 2.89 8.42
CA ILE A 47 4.24 3.48 7.11
C ILE A 47 3.39 4.73 7.31
N GLU A 48 3.83 5.84 6.75
CA GLU A 48 3.06 7.06 6.75
C GLU A 48 2.76 7.43 5.31
N VAL A 49 1.51 7.65 4.99
CA VAL A 49 1.07 7.96 3.62
C VAL A 49 0.18 9.19 3.62
N SER A 50 0.18 9.89 2.51
CA SER A 50 -0.66 11.06 2.35
C SER A 50 -1.14 11.20 0.92
N VAL A 51 -2.34 11.77 0.79
CA VAL A 51 -2.92 12.12 -0.50
C VAL A 51 -3.56 13.50 -0.33
N LYS A 52 -3.86 14.17 -1.44
CA LYS A 52 -4.58 15.43 -1.36
C LYS A 52 -6.01 15.18 -0.94
N GLY A 53 -6.39 15.69 0.22
CA GLY A 53 -7.76 15.62 0.70
C GLY A 53 -8.66 16.68 0.08
N ARG A 54 -8.07 17.69 -0.57
CA ARG A 54 -8.81 18.75 -1.25
C ARG A 54 -8.20 19.07 -2.59
N LEU A 55 -9.05 19.42 -3.53
CA LEU A 55 -8.65 19.92 -4.83
C LEU A 55 -9.27 21.31 -4.98
N GLY A 56 -8.49 22.36 -4.71
CA GLY A 56 -8.98 23.71 -4.70
C GLY A 56 -10.03 23.91 -3.61
N PRO A 57 -11.22 24.44 -3.93
CA PRO A 57 -12.28 24.64 -2.93
C PRO A 57 -13.08 23.38 -2.61
N TYR A 58 -12.82 22.27 -3.29
CA TYR A 58 -13.60 21.06 -3.13
C TYR A 58 -12.90 20.06 -2.23
N SER A 59 -13.64 19.48 -1.29
CA SER A 59 -13.17 18.36 -0.49
C SER A 59 -13.36 17.09 -1.29
N ARG A 60 -12.39 16.19 -1.21
CA ARG A 60 -12.54 14.89 -1.83
C ARG A 60 -13.41 14.00 -0.94
N ASP A 61 -14.03 13.02 -1.57
CA ASP A 61 -14.83 12.04 -0.87
C ASP A 61 -13.95 11.23 0.11
N GLU A 62 -14.40 11.12 1.34
CA GLU A 62 -13.63 10.45 2.39
C GLU A 62 -13.34 8.99 2.08
N MET A 63 -14.29 8.29 1.47
CA MET A 63 -14.09 6.89 1.11
C MET A 63 -12.99 6.75 0.07
N SER A 64 -12.96 7.65 -0.92
CA SER A 64 -11.92 7.63 -1.95
C SER A 64 -10.56 7.94 -1.35
N VAL A 65 -10.48 8.88 -0.43
CA VAL A 65 -9.23 9.22 0.24
C VAL A 65 -8.73 8.04 1.07
N ARG A 66 -9.62 7.39 1.80
CA ARG A 66 -9.29 6.21 2.60
C ARG A 66 -8.74 5.08 1.72
N ASP A 67 -9.41 4.82 0.60
CA ASP A 67 -8.99 3.75 -0.32
C ASP A 67 -7.62 4.04 -0.92
N GLU A 68 -7.36 5.30 -1.26
CA GLU A 68 -6.06 5.68 -1.79
C GLU A 68 -4.95 5.54 -0.74
N LEU A 69 -5.23 5.94 0.51
CA LEU A 69 -4.27 5.81 1.59
C LEU A 69 -3.93 4.34 1.86
N GLU A 70 -4.95 3.47 1.85
CA GLU A 70 -4.72 2.04 2.00
C GLU A 70 -3.88 1.48 0.86
N THR A 71 -4.15 1.89 -0.37
CA THR A 71 -3.39 1.44 -1.52
C THR A 71 -1.94 1.87 -1.43
N LEU A 72 -1.70 3.12 -1.03
CA LEU A 72 -0.34 3.62 -0.85
C LEU A 72 0.39 2.82 0.24
N ALA A 73 -0.27 2.54 1.35
CA ALA A 73 0.33 1.78 2.43
C ALA A 73 0.62 0.33 2.01
N ARG A 74 -0.29 -0.29 1.26
CA ARG A 74 -0.04 -1.62 0.72
C ARG A 74 1.14 -1.64 -0.23
N ASN A 75 1.32 -0.57 -1.00
CA ASN A 75 2.44 -0.46 -1.94
C ASN A 75 3.78 -0.37 -1.22
N GLU A 76 3.80 0.18 0.00
CA GLU A 76 5.02 0.29 0.78
C GLU A 76 5.36 -0.97 1.58
N ALA A 77 4.37 -1.77 1.92
CA ALA A 77 4.56 -2.93 2.79
C ALA A 77 5.56 -3.96 2.28
N PRO A 78 5.59 -4.31 0.97
CA PRO A 78 6.56 -5.29 0.50
C PRO A 78 8.02 -4.88 0.71
N ALA A 79 8.33 -3.59 0.67
CA ALA A 79 9.68 -3.11 0.93
C ALA A 79 10.12 -3.38 2.37
N LEU A 80 9.18 -3.52 3.29
CA LEU A 80 9.43 -3.88 4.68
C LEU A 80 9.29 -5.40 4.88
N GLN A 81 9.03 -6.14 3.82
CA GLN A 81 8.73 -7.57 3.87
C GLN A 81 7.52 -7.87 4.76
N ALA A 82 6.57 -6.95 4.78
CA ALA A 82 5.34 -7.09 5.55
C ALA A 82 4.23 -7.65 4.67
N ASP A 83 3.37 -8.46 5.25
CA ASP A 83 2.21 -9.01 4.56
C ASP A 83 0.89 -8.53 5.18
N VAL A 84 0.96 -7.76 6.26
CA VAL A 84 -0.22 -7.19 6.91
C VAL A 84 0.08 -5.76 7.30
N ILE A 85 -0.89 -4.87 7.12
CA ILE A 85 -0.80 -3.50 7.63
C ILE A 85 -2.02 -3.22 8.52
N GLN A 86 -1.81 -2.42 9.54
CA GLN A 86 -2.86 -2.04 10.48
C GLN A 86 -2.85 -0.53 10.66
N PRO A 87 -3.98 0.14 10.47
CA PRO A 87 -4.05 1.57 10.74
C PRO A 87 -3.72 1.86 12.21
N LYS A 88 -2.94 2.89 12.46
CA LYS A 88 -2.71 3.39 13.83
C LYS A 88 -3.80 4.35 14.25
N SER A 89 -4.44 4.97 13.28
CA SER A 89 -5.48 5.96 13.53
C SER A 89 -6.35 6.08 12.28
N GLU A 90 -7.47 6.76 12.40
CA GLU A 90 -8.29 7.06 11.26
C GLU A 90 -7.59 8.10 10.37
N PRO A 91 -7.90 8.16 9.08
CA PRO A 91 -7.36 9.19 8.21
C PRO A 91 -7.72 10.58 8.72
N ALA A 92 -6.77 11.49 8.61
CA ALA A 92 -6.99 12.89 8.99
C ALA A 92 -6.24 13.78 8.01
N ASP A 93 -6.92 14.75 7.43
CA ASP A 93 -6.33 15.72 6.50
C ASP A 93 -5.56 15.05 5.34
N GLY A 94 -6.07 13.94 4.86
CA GLY A 94 -5.43 13.21 3.76
C GLY A 94 -4.17 12.45 4.16
N GLU A 95 -3.96 12.22 5.45
CA GLU A 95 -2.80 11.49 5.94
C GLU A 95 -3.24 10.34 6.83
N GLN A 96 -2.45 9.28 6.86
CA GLN A 96 -2.70 8.14 7.73
C GLN A 96 -1.41 7.40 8.01
N ARG A 97 -1.32 6.83 9.21
CA ARG A 97 -0.20 5.99 9.62
C ARG A 97 -0.67 4.57 9.81
N PHE A 98 0.20 3.65 9.42
CA PHE A 98 -0.03 2.22 9.55
C PHE A 98 1.16 1.58 10.22
N VAL A 99 0.93 0.49 10.90
CA VAL A 99 2.01 -0.39 11.35
C VAL A 99 2.03 -1.58 10.40
N ALA A 100 3.21 -1.92 9.92
CA ALA A 100 3.40 -3.06 9.04
C ALA A 100 3.87 -4.25 9.87
N TYR A 101 3.31 -5.43 9.58
CA TYR A 101 3.62 -6.64 10.30
C TYR A 101 3.97 -7.77 9.36
N ARG A 102 4.79 -8.67 9.84
CA ARG A 102 5.04 -9.95 9.19
C ARG A 102 4.26 -11.01 9.95
N CYS A 103 3.36 -11.66 9.25
CA CYS A 103 2.54 -12.72 9.79
C CYS A 103 2.69 -13.94 8.89
N GLY A 104 2.56 -15.13 9.44
CA GLY A 104 2.60 -16.35 8.62
C GLY A 104 3.81 -16.46 7.71
N ALA A 105 3.60 -16.57 6.42
CA ALA A 105 4.66 -16.81 5.46
C ALA A 105 5.70 -15.69 5.40
N ALA A 106 5.30 -14.44 5.52
CA ALA A 106 6.25 -13.33 5.50
C ALA A 106 7.16 -13.36 6.72
N ARG A 107 6.65 -13.75 7.85
CA ARG A 107 7.46 -13.90 9.05
C ARG A 107 8.49 -15.01 8.89
N ALA A 108 8.11 -16.11 8.28
CA ALA A 108 9.01 -17.22 8.03
C ALA A 108 10.11 -16.86 7.03
N GLN A 109 9.88 -15.89 6.18
CA GLN A 109 10.84 -15.44 5.17
C GLN A 109 11.63 -14.20 5.60
N ALA A 110 11.48 -13.77 6.84
CA ALA A 110 12.15 -12.57 7.32
C ALA A 110 13.66 -12.74 7.26
N PRO A 111 14.41 -11.65 7.02
CA PRO A 111 15.86 -11.74 6.93
C PRO A 111 16.47 -12.27 8.19
N ALA A 112 17.55 -12.97 8.00
CA ALA A 112 18.18 -13.56 9.13
C ALA A 112 18.77 -12.61 10.11
N LYS A 113 18.75 -11.36 9.82
CA LYS A 113 19.28 -10.48 10.76
C LYS A 113 18.49 -10.51 12.01
N ALA A 114 17.35 -10.84 11.89
CA ALA A 114 16.58 -11.00 13.02
C ALA A 114 17.05 -12.19 13.71
N SER A 115 17.96 -12.61 13.28
CA SER A 115 18.47 -13.68 13.65
C SER A 115 18.86 -13.91 14.90
N ASP A 116 19.31 -13.12 15.44
CA ASP A 116 19.65 -13.44 16.66
C ASP A 116 18.71 -14.41 17.15
N SER A 117 17.73 -14.38 16.62
CA SER A 117 16.75 -15.17 17.10
C SER A 117 16.86 -16.46 16.58
N ALA A 118 17.25 -16.51 15.60
CA ALA A 118 17.08 -17.66 15.02
C ALA A 118 17.72 -18.68 15.74
N GLU A 119 18.38 -18.40 16.25
CA GLU A 119 18.88 -19.31 16.74
C GLU A 119 18.16 -20.20 17.29
N THR A 120 17.57 -20.09 17.44
CA THR A 120 16.96 -20.89 17.94
C THR A 120 16.49 -21.92 17.37
N VAL A 121 16.65 -22.10 16.91
CA VAL A 121 16.18 -22.91 16.40
C VAL A 121 16.43 -24.02 16.29
N PRO A 122 16.64 -24.33 16.54
CA PRO A 122 16.71 -25.22 16.17
C PRO A 122 16.25 -26.20 16.07
N LEU A 123 16.15 -26.41 15.98
CA LEU A 123 15.80 -27.09 15.77
C LEU A 123 15.76 -28.14 16.07
N LYS A 124 15.68 -28.57 16.41
CA LYS A 124 15.50 -29.42 16.56
C LYS A 124 15.24 -30.22 16.27
N ASP A 125 15.35 -30.86 16.23
CA ASP A 125 15.10 -31.63 15.88
C ASP A 125 14.80 -32.26 16.05
#